data_ddb721def1b356815cdbbaecbec210ac
#
_entry.id   ddb721def1b356815cdbbaecbec210ac
#
_cell.length_a   1.000
_cell.length_b   1.000
_cell.length_c   1.000
_cell.angle_alpha   90.00
_cell.angle_beta   90.00
_cell.angle_gamma   90.00
#
_symmetry.space_group_name_H-M   'P 1'
#
loop_
_entity.id
_entity.type
_entity.pdbx_description
1 polymer ?
#
loop_
_entity_poly.entity_id
_entity_poly.type
_entity_poly.pdbx_seq_one_letter_code
_entity_poly.pdbx_strand_id
1 'polypeptide(L)'
;MNGYWSASVPALGGALVIGALPRISTYLRWRDALLMAIGLAVLANSRPYEGLVLALPATIVLLRRLQQRHLPISIIAKRFVLPILLVLLPATLATGYYNHRVTGSAFRMPQQVNRSAYSMAPYFIWQRPLPEPAYRHPKLRDFYYRELSQFEENMTPISFLRTAARKLASLWQFFLGAPLSLGLIGLPLLFHDKKMRMPVALLAICLIGLLLETWELPHYLAPATALIYLIVVQSMRHIFTFQWKRKPVGAAWIRSVSAVTAGLVAVAVLQSFNHPAEWQHAGDLRRAQIVSTLNAAPGQHLVIVEDRPPFGHGEWVYNRADIDSSKTVWARDMGPEKNKELLEYFHGRTVWAVNLADSLPRLRGYSEP
;
A
#
# COMPACT_ATOMS: atom_id res chain seq x y z
N MET A 1 0.08 9.36 -9.80
CA MET A 1 0.57 8.22 -9.01
C MET A 1 0.21 6.92 -9.71
N ASN A 2 0.98 6.55 -10.72
CA ASN A 2 0.79 5.30 -11.48
C ASN A 2 1.78 4.23 -10.99
N GLY A 3 1.93 4.07 -9.69
CA GLY A 3 2.73 3.00 -9.13
C GLY A 3 1.86 1.78 -8.85
N TYR A 4 2.39 0.61 -9.03
CA TYR A 4 1.82 -0.67 -8.57
C TYR A 4 1.62 -0.72 -7.03
N TRP A 5 1.88 0.38 -6.34
CA TRP A 5 1.66 0.56 -4.92
C TRP A 5 0.16 0.72 -4.67
N SER A 6 -0.44 -0.27 -4.06
CA SER A 6 -1.89 -0.42 -3.87
C SER A 6 -2.54 0.61 -2.92
N ALA A 7 -2.15 1.90 -3.00
CA ALA A 7 -2.69 2.94 -2.11
C ALA A 7 -4.17 3.26 -2.37
N SER A 8 -4.62 3.22 -3.63
CA SER A 8 -6.00 3.58 -4.01
C SER A 8 -7.03 2.59 -3.47
N VAL A 9 -6.71 1.30 -3.46
CA VAL A 9 -7.61 0.25 -2.98
C VAL A 9 -7.90 0.38 -1.49
N PRO A 10 -6.91 0.44 -0.57
CA PRO A 10 -7.18 0.64 0.85
C PRO A 10 -7.73 2.04 1.16
N ALA A 11 -7.42 3.08 0.38
CA ALA A 11 -8.06 4.38 0.53
C ALA A 11 -9.57 4.32 0.26
N LEU A 12 -9.99 3.60 -0.79
CA LEU A 12 -11.41 3.33 -1.06
C LEU A 12 -12.05 2.54 0.10
N GLY A 13 -11.39 1.47 0.56
CA GLY A 13 -11.86 0.67 1.69
C GLY A 13 -12.09 1.51 2.94
N GLY A 14 -11.11 2.34 3.30
CA GLY A 14 -11.20 3.27 4.43
C GLY A 14 -12.30 4.32 4.26
N ALA A 15 -12.45 4.88 3.06
CA ALA A 15 -13.51 5.85 2.75
C ALA A 15 -14.90 5.25 2.92
N LEU A 16 -15.10 3.99 2.50
CA LEU A 16 -16.36 3.26 2.69
C LEU A 16 -16.67 3.06 4.17
N VAL A 17 -15.70 2.63 4.97
CA VAL A 17 -15.86 2.44 6.42
C VAL A 17 -16.21 3.75 7.12
N ILE A 18 -15.41 4.80 6.90
CA ILE A 18 -15.59 6.11 7.56
C ILE A 18 -16.85 6.79 7.09
N GLY A 19 -17.20 6.70 5.80
CA GLY A 19 -18.42 7.28 5.25
C GLY A 19 -19.70 6.57 5.72
N ALA A 20 -19.66 5.26 5.95
CA ALA A 20 -20.80 4.48 6.45
C ALA A 20 -21.05 4.70 7.95
N LEU A 21 -20.02 4.90 8.75
CA LEU A 21 -20.08 5.00 10.21
C LEU A 21 -21.12 5.99 10.74
N PRO A 22 -21.15 7.29 10.35
CA PRO A 22 -22.16 8.24 10.82
C PRO A 22 -23.55 7.88 10.31
N ARG A 23 -23.70 7.35 9.11
CA ARG A 23 -25.02 6.98 8.53
C ARG A 23 -25.62 5.79 9.27
N ILE A 24 -24.84 4.75 9.58
CA ILE A 24 -25.31 3.62 10.38
C ILE A 24 -25.70 4.10 11.78
N SER A 25 -24.83 4.92 12.41
CA SER A 25 -25.13 5.44 13.76
C SER A 25 -26.43 6.26 13.81
N THR A 26 -26.80 6.96 12.72
CA THR A 26 -27.98 7.83 12.68
C THR A 26 -29.21 7.10 12.13
N TYR A 27 -29.09 6.40 11.00
CA TYR A 27 -30.23 5.89 10.24
C TYR A 27 -30.37 4.37 10.29
N LEU A 28 -29.29 3.63 10.63
CA LEU A 28 -29.23 2.15 10.63
C LEU A 28 -29.82 1.53 9.36
N ARG A 29 -29.37 2.02 8.19
CA ARG A 29 -29.78 1.50 6.88
C ARG A 29 -28.92 0.30 6.50
N TRP A 30 -29.51 -0.78 6.04
CA TRP A 30 -28.80 -1.97 5.60
C TRP A 30 -27.76 -1.71 4.49
N ARG A 31 -28.05 -0.77 3.59
CA ARG A 31 -27.12 -0.35 2.51
C ARG A 31 -25.82 0.26 3.07
N ASP A 32 -25.91 1.04 4.13
CA ASP A 32 -24.72 1.63 4.76
C ASP A 32 -23.89 0.54 5.48
N ALA A 33 -24.56 -0.50 6.04
CA ALA A 33 -23.88 -1.66 6.60
C ALA A 33 -23.18 -2.51 5.51
N LEU A 34 -23.78 -2.67 4.32
CA LEU A 34 -23.12 -3.30 3.18
C LEU A 34 -21.88 -2.51 2.73
N LEU A 35 -21.98 -1.19 2.60
CA LEU A 35 -20.84 -0.35 2.24
C LEU A 35 -19.70 -0.48 3.26
N MET A 36 -20.02 -0.50 4.55
CA MET A 36 -19.03 -0.74 5.61
C MET A 36 -18.40 -2.12 5.47
N ALA A 37 -19.20 -3.16 5.21
CA ALA A 37 -18.72 -4.53 5.06
C ALA A 37 -17.78 -4.68 3.84
N ILE A 38 -18.13 -4.06 2.70
CA ILE A 38 -17.28 -4.02 1.51
C ILE A 38 -15.96 -3.32 1.86
N GLY A 39 -16.02 -2.16 2.53
CA GLY A 39 -14.82 -1.46 2.98
C GLY A 39 -13.93 -2.32 3.88
N LEU A 40 -14.52 -3.03 4.86
CA LEU A 40 -13.80 -3.95 5.74
C LEU A 40 -13.17 -5.13 4.97
N ALA A 41 -13.89 -5.72 4.02
CA ALA A 41 -13.36 -6.79 3.18
C ALA A 41 -12.17 -6.31 2.32
N VAL A 42 -12.27 -5.13 1.74
CA VAL A 42 -11.18 -4.50 0.98
C VAL A 42 -9.96 -4.27 1.87
N LEU A 43 -10.15 -3.70 3.06
CA LEU A 43 -9.06 -3.45 4.01
C LEU A 43 -8.39 -4.75 4.47
N ALA A 44 -9.18 -5.77 4.83
CA ALA A 44 -8.67 -7.06 5.28
C ALA A 44 -7.79 -7.75 4.22
N ASN A 45 -8.10 -7.56 2.92
CA ASN A 45 -7.37 -8.19 1.83
C ASN A 45 -6.28 -7.31 1.19
N SER A 46 -6.24 -6.01 1.51
CA SER A 46 -5.22 -5.10 0.96
C SER A 46 -4.21 -4.63 2.00
N ARG A 47 -4.67 -4.24 3.18
CA ARG A 47 -3.87 -3.71 4.29
C ARG A 47 -4.43 -4.21 5.63
N PRO A 48 -4.17 -5.49 6.00
CA PRO A 48 -4.81 -6.10 7.16
C PRO A 48 -4.53 -5.38 8.48
N TYR A 49 -3.29 -4.98 8.72
CA TYR A 49 -2.91 -4.30 9.97
C TYR A 49 -3.46 -2.88 10.04
N GLU A 50 -3.14 -2.04 9.06
CA GLU A 50 -3.57 -0.63 9.03
C GLU A 50 -5.10 -0.52 8.89
N GLY A 51 -5.70 -1.48 8.17
CA GLY A 51 -7.15 -1.64 8.09
C GLY A 51 -7.76 -1.99 9.45
N LEU A 52 -7.13 -2.86 10.22
CA LEU A 52 -7.58 -3.21 11.57
C LEU A 52 -7.45 -2.03 12.54
N VAL A 53 -6.33 -1.30 12.47
CA VAL A 53 -6.08 -0.09 13.30
C VAL A 53 -7.14 0.97 13.07
N LEU A 54 -7.67 1.10 11.83
CA LEU A 54 -8.78 1.98 11.52
C LEU A 54 -10.14 1.39 11.92
N ALA A 55 -10.39 0.13 11.54
CA ALA A 55 -11.69 -0.51 11.62
C ALA A 55 -12.11 -0.84 13.06
N LEU A 56 -11.16 -1.28 13.90
CA LEU A 56 -11.46 -1.68 15.27
C LEU A 56 -12.01 -0.51 16.11
N PRO A 57 -11.33 0.65 16.24
CA PRO A 57 -11.87 1.77 16.98
C PRO A 57 -13.13 2.35 16.34
N ALA A 58 -13.24 2.36 15.01
CA ALA A 58 -14.45 2.77 14.31
C ALA A 58 -15.64 1.89 14.68
N THR A 59 -15.44 0.58 14.71
CA THR A 59 -16.48 -0.39 15.10
C THR A 59 -16.86 -0.26 16.57
N ILE A 60 -15.91 -0.05 17.47
CA ILE A 60 -16.17 0.18 18.91
C ILE A 60 -17.04 1.41 19.09
N VAL A 61 -16.72 2.53 18.42
CA VAL A 61 -17.53 3.75 18.46
C VAL A 61 -18.93 3.49 17.94
N LEU A 62 -19.05 2.76 16.83
CA LEU A 62 -20.35 2.42 16.25
C LEU A 62 -21.21 1.59 17.21
N LEU A 63 -20.64 0.51 17.76
CA LEU A 63 -21.35 -0.37 18.69
C LEU A 63 -21.83 0.38 19.94
N ARG A 64 -20.98 1.22 20.52
CA ARG A 64 -21.40 2.09 21.65
C ARG A 64 -22.56 3.01 21.29
N ARG A 65 -22.55 3.62 20.10
CA ARG A 65 -23.67 4.47 19.64
C ARG A 65 -24.95 3.68 19.39
N LEU A 66 -24.86 2.46 18.86
CA LEU A 66 -26.01 1.59 18.67
C LEU A 66 -26.60 1.11 20.00
N GLN A 67 -25.76 0.76 20.98
CA GLN A 67 -26.20 0.43 22.34
C GLN A 67 -26.98 1.58 23.01
N GLN A 68 -26.49 2.81 22.88
CA GLN A 68 -27.16 4.00 23.42
C GLN A 68 -28.55 4.29 22.80
N ARG A 69 -28.85 3.67 21.65
CA ARG A 69 -30.15 3.86 20.98
C ARG A 69 -31.22 2.89 21.49
N HIS A 70 -30.88 1.91 22.34
CA HIS A 70 -31.78 0.92 22.90
C HIS A 70 -32.68 0.23 21.86
N LEU A 71 -32.16 -0.01 20.65
CA LEU A 71 -32.90 -0.62 19.56
C LEU A 71 -33.13 -2.12 19.81
N PRO A 72 -34.26 -2.71 19.37
CA PRO A 72 -34.50 -4.14 19.41
C PRO A 72 -33.36 -4.91 18.70
N ILE A 73 -32.90 -6.00 19.30
CA ILE A 73 -31.83 -6.84 18.75
C ILE A 73 -32.18 -7.33 17.35
N SER A 74 -33.44 -7.64 17.09
CA SER A 74 -33.93 -8.06 15.77
C SER A 74 -33.71 -7.03 14.68
N ILE A 75 -33.82 -5.72 15.00
CA ILE A 75 -33.54 -4.63 14.04
C ILE A 75 -32.03 -4.53 13.78
N ILE A 76 -31.22 -4.59 14.83
CA ILE A 76 -29.76 -4.59 14.70
C ILE A 76 -29.30 -5.81 13.88
N ALA A 77 -29.82 -6.99 14.18
CA ALA A 77 -29.50 -8.22 13.46
C ALA A 77 -29.84 -8.10 11.96
N LYS A 78 -31.05 -7.66 11.60
CA LYS A 78 -31.48 -7.56 10.20
C LYS A 78 -30.81 -6.42 9.43
N ARG A 79 -30.59 -5.24 10.04
CA ARG A 79 -30.12 -4.05 9.35
C ARG A 79 -28.61 -3.79 9.44
N PHE A 80 -27.96 -4.45 10.38
CA PHE A 80 -26.51 -4.30 10.58
C PHE A 80 -25.77 -5.63 10.47
N VAL A 81 -26.07 -6.62 11.33
CA VAL A 81 -25.30 -7.85 11.41
C VAL A 81 -25.43 -8.68 10.13
N LEU A 82 -26.65 -8.92 9.65
CA LEU A 82 -26.88 -9.73 8.44
C LEU A 82 -26.20 -9.15 7.20
N PRO A 83 -26.29 -7.86 6.86
CA PRO A 83 -25.53 -7.28 5.74
C PRO A 83 -24.01 -7.42 5.89
N ILE A 84 -23.49 -7.25 7.10
CA ILE A 84 -22.05 -7.44 7.39
C ILE A 84 -21.64 -8.88 7.10
N LEU A 85 -22.38 -9.87 7.61
CA LEU A 85 -22.09 -11.29 7.42
C LEU A 85 -22.20 -11.71 5.95
N LEU A 86 -23.19 -11.18 5.20
CA LEU A 86 -23.38 -11.48 3.77
C LEU A 86 -22.16 -11.10 2.92
N VAL A 87 -21.36 -10.11 3.32
CA VAL A 87 -20.15 -9.71 2.62
C VAL A 87 -18.89 -10.36 3.24
N LEU A 88 -18.75 -10.29 4.58
CA LEU A 88 -17.51 -10.72 5.22
C LEU A 88 -17.35 -12.24 5.23
N LEU A 89 -18.44 -13.01 5.35
CA LEU A 89 -18.33 -14.47 5.36
C LEU A 89 -17.81 -15.03 4.02
N PRO A 90 -18.39 -14.70 2.85
CA PRO A 90 -17.83 -15.12 1.57
C PRO A 90 -16.41 -14.62 1.33
N ALA A 91 -16.10 -13.36 1.71
CA ALA A 91 -14.76 -12.81 1.58
C ALA A 91 -13.73 -13.58 2.42
N THR A 92 -14.08 -13.92 3.68
CA THR A 92 -13.22 -14.70 4.56
C THR A 92 -13.02 -16.12 4.04
N LEU A 93 -14.09 -16.77 3.56
CA LEU A 93 -14.00 -18.12 2.98
C LEU A 93 -13.13 -18.11 1.71
N ALA A 94 -13.29 -17.14 0.83
CA ALA A 94 -12.47 -16.97 -0.37
C ALA A 94 -10.99 -16.75 -0.03
N THR A 95 -10.70 -15.88 0.95
CA THR A 95 -9.34 -15.63 1.44
C THR A 95 -8.73 -16.88 2.07
N GLY A 96 -9.49 -17.59 2.88
CA GLY A 96 -9.06 -18.86 3.49
C GLY A 96 -8.77 -19.94 2.45
N TYR A 97 -9.63 -20.06 1.44
CA TYR A 97 -9.41 -20.97 0.30
C TYR A 97 -8.14 -20.60 -0.46
N TYR A 98 -7.95 -19.31 -0.80
CA TYR A 98 -6.74 -18.82 -1.46
C TYR A 98 -5.48 -19.14 -0.64
N ASN A 99 -5.48 -18.81 0.64
CA ASN A 99 -4.37 -19.10 1.53
C ASN A 99 -4.06 -20.60 1.56
N HIS A 100 -5.09 -21.45 1.70
CA HIS A 100 -4.92 -22.90 1.70
C HIS A 100 -4.29 -23.40 0.39
N ARG A 101 -4.74 -22.90 -0.75
CA ARG A 101 -4.19 -23.27 -2.08
C ARG A 101 -2.73 -22.88 -2.24
N VAL A 102 -2.31 -21.74 -1.65
CA VAL A 102 -0.95 -21.20 -1.83
C VAL A 102 0.02 -21.70 -0.74
N THR A 103 -0.45 -21.83 0.50
CA THR A 103 0.43 -22.10 1.66
C THR A 103 0.19 -23.44 2.33
N GLY A 104 -0.84 -24.18 1.91
CA GLY A 104 -1.29 -25.40 2.57
C GLY A 104 -2.14 -25.16 3.83
N SER A 105 -2.40 -23.91 4.23
CA SER A 105 -3.18 -23.57 5.42
C SER A 105 -4.09 -22.36 5.18
N ALA A 106 -5.37 -22.48 5.54
CA ALA A 106 -6.35 -21.38 5.42
C ALA A 106 -6.00 -20.15 6.28
N PHE A 107 -5.24 -20.34 7.35
CA PHE A 107 -4.89 -19.28 8.32
C PHE A 107 -3.49 -18.68 8.14
N ARG A 108 -2.72 -19.17 7.17
CA ARG A 108 -1.34 -18.72 6.92
C ARG A 108 -1.28 -17.95 5.62
N MET A 109 -1.09 -16.63 5.71
CA MET A 109 -0.99 -15.77 4.53
C MET A 109 0.32 -16.01 3.76
N PRO A 110 0.33 -15.95 2.42
CA PRO A 110 1.56 -16.06 1.62
C PRO A 110 2.67 -15.10 2.04
N GLN A 111 2.29 -13.86 2.41
CA GLN A 111 3.24 -12.87 2.93
C GLN A 111 3.93 -13.33 4.22
N GLN A 112 3.20 -14.00 5.14
CA GLN A 112 3.78 -14.54 6.37
C GLN A 112 4.79 -15.65 6.07
N VAL A 113 4.49 -16.51 5.08
CA VAL A 113 5.41 -17.57 4.62
C VAL A 113 6.69 -16.96 4.06
N ASN A 114 6.56 -15.97 3.16
CA ASN A 114 7.71 -15.27 2.60
C ASN A 114 8.57 -14.61 3.69
N ARG A 115 7.94 -13.87 4.60
CA ARG A 115 8.68 -13.20 5.68
C ARG A 115 9.34 -14.18 6.65
N SER A 116 8.68 -15.29 7.00
CA SER A 116 9.30 -16.30 7.86
C SER A 116 10.52 -16.99 7.21
N ALA A 117 10.57 -17.03 5.87
CA ALA A 117 11.67 -17.62 5.13
C ALA A 117 12.85 -16.67 4.91
N TYR A 118 12.60 -15.35 4.78
CA TYR A 118 13.62 -14.43 4.29
C TYR A 118 13.83 -13.18 5.15
N SER A 119 12.88 -12.75 5.98
CA SER A 119 12.99 -11.50 6.72
C SER A 119 13.70 -11.66 8.05
N MET A 120 14.63 -10.75 8.32
CA MET A 120 15.26 -10.57 9.64
C MET A 120 14.53 -9.49 10.45
N ALA A 121 14.04 -8.45 9.78
CA ALA A 121 13.34 -7.33 10.44
C ALA A 121 11.93 -7.76 10.86
N PRO A 122 11.54 -7.52 12.12
CA PRO A 122 10.18 -7.75 12.57
C PRO A 122 9.22 -6.69 12.04
N TYR A 123 7.91 -6.95 12.15
CA TYR A 123 6.87 -6.00 11.74
C TYR A 123 6.83 -4.75 12.65
N PHE A 124 7.05 -4.94 13.94
CA PHE A 124 6.83 -3.91 14.95
C PHE A 124 8.09 -3.63 15.76
N ILE A 125 8.28 -2.39 16.16
CA ILE A 125 9.45 -1.89 16.85
C ILE A 125 9.76 -2.57 18.20
N TRP A 126 8.78 -3.22 18.84
CA TRP A 126 8.97 -3.95 20.12
C TRP A 126 9.32 -5.43 19.94
N GLN A 127 9.31 -5.94 18.74
CA GLN A 127 9.64 -7.33 18.45
C GLN A 127 11.17 -7.50 18.35
N ARG A 128 11.64 -8.74 18.45
CA ARG A 128 13.05 -9.07 18.29
C ARG A 128 13.35 -9.43 16.83
N PRO A 129 14.52 -9.03 16.31
CA PRO A 129 14.97 -9.49 15.01
C PRO A 129 15.05 -11.03 14.94
N LEU A 130 14.80 -11.55 13.76
CA LEU A 130 14.96 -12.96 13.45
C LEU A 130 16.40 -13.25 13.04
N PRO A 131 16.88 -14.49 13.21
CA PRO A 131 18.21 -14.87 12.73
C PRO A 131 18.31 -14.73 11.21
N GLU A 132 19.53 -14.46 10.72
CA GLU A 132 19.79 -14.35 9.29
C GLU A 132 19.56 -15.69 8.59
N PRO A 133 18.66 -15.74 7.58
CA PRO A 133 18.49 -16.93 6.78
C PRO A 133 19.62 -17.09 5.75
N ALA A 134 19.79 -18.30 5.24
CA ALA A 134 20.72 -18.56 4.15
C ALA A 134 20.20 -17.99 2.83
N TYR A 135 20.64 -16.82 2.43
CA TYR A 135 20.27 -16.21 1.17
C TYR A 135 21.00 -16.85 -0.01
N ARG A 136 20.23 -17.28 -1.01
CA ARG A 136 20.81 -17.83 -2.24
C ARG A 136 21.35 -16.74 -3.18
N HIS A 137 20.85 -15.51 -3.08
CA HIS A 137 21.24 -14.41 -3.97
C HIS A 137 21.52 -13.11 -3.20
N PRO A 138 22.64 -12.39 -3.52
CA PRO A 138 23.05 -11.16 -2.83
C PRO A 138 21.97 -10.06 -2.85
N LYS A 139 21.27 -9.85 -3.96
CA LYS A 139 20.19 -8.85 -4.07
C LYS A 139 19.08 -9.07 -3.04
N LEU A 140 18.71 -10.33 -2.77
CA LEU A 140 17.72 -10.67 -1.76
C LEU A 140 18.23 -10.38 -0.36
N ARG A 141 19.48 -10.71 -0.09
CA ARG A 141 20.18 -10.39 1.15
C ARG A 141 20.21 -8.89 1.38
N ASP A 142 20.64 -8.10 0.42
CA ASP A 142 20.75 -6.64 0.51
C ASP A 142 19.38 -5.98 0.74
N PHE A 143 18.32 -6.53 0.17
CA PHE A 143 16.96 -6.06 0.41
C PHE A 143 16.55 -6.21 1.88
N TYR A 144 16.76 -7.40 2.46
CA TYR A 144 16.38 -7.68 3.84
C TYR A 144 17.33 -7.04 4.87
N TYR A 145 18.58 -6.80 4.52
CA TYR A 145 19.49 -6.00 5.35
C TYR A 145 19.07 -4.53 5.42
N ARG A 146 18.55 -3.96 4.33
CA ARG A 146 17.98 -2.60 4.37
C ARG A 146 16.72 -2.53 5.25
N GLU A 147 15.89 -3.56 5.24
CA GLU A 147 14.77 -3.63 6.18
C GLU A 147 15.25 -3.72 7.63
N LEU A 148 16.28 -4.52 7.90
CA LEU A 148 16.86 -4.65 9.24
C LEU A 148 17.45 -3.32 9.72
N SER A 149 18.18 -2.60 8.88
CA SER A 149 18.73 -1.29 9.25
C SER A 149 17.63 -0.27 9.58
N GLN A 150 16.50 -0.28 8.85
CA GLN A 150 15.34 0.56 9.20
C GLN A 150 14.74 0.18 10.57
N PHE A 151 14.74 -1.10 10.93
CA PHE A 151 14.30 -1.54 12.25
C PHE A 151 15.28 -1.05 13.34
N GLU A 152 16.58 -1.22 13.14
CA GLU A 152 17.63 -0.82 14.08
C GLU A 152 17.65 0.69 14.34
N GLU A 153 17.30 1.49 13.34
CA GLU A 153 17.12 2.94 13.49
C GLU A 153 16.01 3.34 14.48
N ASN A 154 15.15 2.40 14.90
CA ASN A 154 14.10 2.67 15.90
C ASN A 154 14.47 2.22 17.32
N MET A 155 15.67 1.68 17.55
CA MET A 155 16.03 1.03 18.82
C MET A 155 16.35 2.00 19.97
N THR A 156 16.68 3.27 19.69
CA THR A 156 16.92 4.25 20.74
C THR A 156 15.83 5.33 20.74
N PRO A 157 15.50 5.95 21.89
CA PRO A 157 14.47 7.00 21.92
C PRO A 157 14.75 8.16 20.95
N ILE A 158 16.00 8.58 20.81
CA ILE A 158 16.40 9.69 19.94
C ILE A 158 16.24 9.28 18.45
N SER A 159 16.70 8.09 18.11
CA SER A 159 16.57 7.60 16.71
C SER A 159 15.10 7.33 16.36
N PHE A 160 14.30 6.81 17.28
CA PHE A 160 12.85 6.68 17.12
C PHE A 160 12.18 8.03 16.84
N LEU A 161 12.48 9.07 17.61
CA LEU A 161 11.92 10.41 17.36
C LEU A 161 12.33 10.96 15.99
N ARG A 162 13.57 10.74 15.57
CA ARG A 162 14.06 11.13 14.24
C ARG A 162 13.31 10.38 13.14
N THR A 163 13.15 9.07 13.28
CA THR A 163 12.39 8.24 12.31
C THR A 163 10.92 8.63 12.30
N ALA A 164 10.30 8.87 13.47
CA ALA A 164 8.93 9.36 13.55
C ALA A 164 8.76 10.71 12.82
N ALA A 165 9.70 11.65 13.01
CA ALA A 165 9.67 12.92 12.29
C ALA A 165 9.81 12.75 10.77
N ARG A 166 10.69 11.84 10.29
CA ARG A 166 10.81 11.50 8.86
C ARG A 166 9.51 10.90 8.31
N LYS A 167 8.90 9.95 9.03
CA LYS A 167 7.61 9.36 8.66
C LYS A 167 6.53 10.43 8.53
N LEU A 168 6.40 11.31 9.54
CA LEU A 168 5.41 12.39 9.52
C LEU A 168 5.66 13.39 8.37
N ALA A 169 6.92 13.75 8.10
CA ALA A 169 7.29 14.60 6.97
C ALA A 169 6.95 13.95 5.62
N SER A 170 7.22 12.66 5.47
CA SER A 170 6.87 11.88 4.28
C SER A 170 5.35 11.80 4.08
N LEU A 171 4.58 11.57 5.16
CA LEU A 171 3.12 11.59 5.13
C LEU A 171 2.59 12.98 4.74
N TRP A 172 3.14 14.04 5.34
CA TRP A 172 2.78 15.40 5.01
C TRP A 172 3.01 15.70 3.52
N GLN A 173 4.17 15.34 2.99
CA GLN A 173 4.48 15.54 1.57
C GLN A 173 3.56 14.73 0.67
N PHE A 174 3.26 13.49 1.03
CA PHE A 174 2.45 12.56 0.24
C PHE A 174 0.98 12.97 0.16
N PHE A 175 0.37 13.34 1.30
CA PHE A 175 -1.08 13.61 1.37
C PHE A 175 -1.44 15.09 1.21
N LEU A 176 -0.60 16.00 1.66
CA LEU A 176 -0.92 17.42 1.77
C LEU A 176 -0.04 18.30 0.89
N GLY A 177 1.27 18.20 1.04
CA GLY A 177 2.20 19.13 0.44
C GLY A 177 1.97 20.57 0.91
N ALA A 178 2.74 21.50 0.37
CA ALA A 178 2.68 22.91 0.76
C ALA A 178 1.29 23.57 0.52
N PRO A 179 0.62 23.37 -0.65
CA PRO A 179 -0.63 24.08 -0.93
C PRO A 179 -1.76 23.74 0.05
N LEU A 180 -2.01 22.45 0.31
CA LEU A 180 -3.08 22.04 1.23
C LEU A 180 -2.77 22.35 2.70
N SER A 181 -1.49 22.49 3.05
CA SER A 181 -1.07 22.92 4.40
C SER A 181 -1.59 24.30 4.75
N LEU A 182 -1.72 25.19 3.76
CA LEU A 182 -2.32 26.51 3.95
C LEU A 182 -3.81 26.43 4.36
N GLY A 183 -4.49 25.36 4.00
CA GLY A 183 -5.84 25.05 4.47
C GLY A 183 -5.91 24.60 5.92
N LEU A 184 -4.79 24.12 6.49
CA LEU A 184 -4.74 23.65 7.88
C LEU A 184 -4.53 24.76 8.91
N ILE A 185 -4.40 26.02 8.51
CA ILE A 185 -4.34 27.17 9.43
C ILE A 185 -5.55 27.20 10.37
N GLY A 186 -6.71 26.72 9.92
CA GLY A 186 -7.91 26.56 10.74
C GLY A 186 -7.93 25.34 11.67
N LEU A 187 -6.88 24.52 11.69
CA LEU A 187 -6.81 23.30 12.50
C LEU A 187 -7.09 23.52 13.99
N PRO A 188 -6.59 24.59 14.66
CA PRO A 188 -6.90 24.85 16.06
C PRO A 188 -8.40 24.99 16.34
N LEU A 189 -9.18 25.49 15.37
CA LEU A 189 -10.63 25.66 15.51
C LEU A 189 -11.37 24.31 15.52
N LEU A 190 -10.79 23.27 14.91
CA LEU A 190 -11.36 21.91 14.90
C LEU A 190 -11.43 21.28 16.29
N PHE A 191 -10.52 21.62 17.20
CA PHE A 191 -10.56 21.09 18.57
C PHE A 191 -11.78 21.56 19.37
N HIS A 192 -12.40 22.67 18.95
CA HIS A 192 -13.66 23.17 19.52
C HIS A 192 -14.90 22.54 18.87
N ASP A 193 -14.76 21.93 17.65
CA ASP A 193 -15.85 21.25 16.97
C ASP A 193 -16.05 19.83 17.51
N LYS A 194 -17.10 19.65 18.34
CA LYS A 194 -17.46 18.36 18.93
C LYS A 194 -17.64 17.25 17.88
N LYS A 195 -18.06 17.59 16.65
CA LYS A 195 -18.26 16.61 15.56
C LYS A 195 -16.95 16.06 15.02
N MET A 196 -15.87 16.84 15.13
CA MET A 196 -14.54 16.46 14.62
C MET A 196 -13.69 15.67 15.62
N ARG A 197 -14.09 15.58 16.88
CA ARG A 197 -13.34 14.83 17.91
C ARG A 197 -13.11 13.37 17.53
N MET A 198 -14.14 12.69 17.02
CA MET A 198 -14.03 11.29 16.60
C MET A 198 -13.12 11.12 15.37
N PRO A 199 -13.30 11.85 14.24
CA PRO A 199 -12.38 11.78 13.11
C PRO A 199 -10.93 12.06 13.49
N VAL A 200 -10.67 13.08 14.32
CA VAL A 200 -9.32 13.42 14.79
C VAL A 200 -8.73 12.28 15.64
N ALA A 201 -9.52 11.71 16.57
CA ALA A 201 -9.06 10.58 17.39
C ALA A 201 -8.76 9.34 16.56
N LEU A 202 -9.60 9.02 15.56
CA LEU A 202 -9.35 7.89 14.64
C LEU A 202 -8.07 8.11 13.82
N LEU A 203 -7.85 9.33 13.31
CA LEU A 203 -6.61 9.63 12.58
C LEU A 203 -5.39 9.53 13.51
N ALA A 204 -5.48 10.03 14.74
CA ALA A 204 -4.39 9.93 15.73
C ALA A 204 -4.05 8.45 16.02
N ILE A 205 -5.06 7.58 16.18
CA ILE A 205 -4.85 6.13 16.37
C ILE A 205 -4.15 5.52 15.14
N CYS A 206 -4.57 5.88 13.93
CA CYS A 206 -3.93 5.40 12.70
C CYS A 206 -2.47 5.87 12.60
N LEU A 207 -2.18 7.12 12.95
CA LEU A 207 -0.81 7.64 12.98
C LEU A 207 0.06 6.92 14.02
N ILE A 208 -0.46 6.70 15.23
CA ILE A 208 0.24 5.93 16.26
C ILE A 208 0.51 4.51 15.75
N GLY A 209 -0.50 3.83 15.18
CA GLY A 209 -0.33 2.50 14.59
C GLY A 209 0.81 2.46 13.58
N LEU A 210 0.87 3.44 12.66
CA LEU A 210 1.93 3.52 11.66
C LEU A 210 3.32 3.79 12.26
N LEU A 211 3.41 4.61 13.31
CA LEU A 211 4.68 4.87 13.99
C LEU A 211 5.26 3.62 14.69
N LEU A 212 4.41 2.67 15.01
CA LEU A 212 4.80 1.40 15.64
C LEU A 212 5.30 0.34 14.65
N GLU A 213 5.11 0.56 13.34
CA GLU A 213 5.65 -0.31 12.30
C GLU A 213 7.12 0.03 11.98
N THR A 214 7.85 -0.97 11.52
CA THR A 214 9.27 -0.82 11.12
C THR A 214 9.41 0.10 9.91
N TRP A 215 8.55 -0.03 8.89
CA TRP A 215 8.72 0.66 7.60
C TRP A 215 8.19 2.09 7.56
N GLU A 216 8.73 2.88 6.61
CA GLU A 216 8.47 4.32 6.46
C GLU A 216 7.64 4.67 5.21
N LEU A 217 6.82 3.76 4.70
CA LEU A 217 6.12 3.98 3.43
C LEU A 217 4.81 4.76 3.63
N PRO A 218 4.66 5.98 3.06
CA PRO A 218 3.53 6.85 3.36
C PRO A 218 2.17 6.29 2.91
N HIS A 219 2.15 5.44 1.89
CA HIS A 219 0.92 4.80 1.42
C HIS A 219 0.34 3.76 2.39
N TYR A 220 1.04 3.40 3.47
CA TYR A 220 0.50 2.55 4.54
C TYR A 220 -0.62 3.26 5.30
N LEU A 221 -0.61 4.60 5.36
CA LEU A 221 -1.72 5.37 5.92
C LEU A 221 -2.92 5.52 4.95
N ALA A 222 -2.90 4.89 3.79
CA ALA A 222 -3.98 5.02 2.80
C ALA A 222 -5.39 4.69 3.33
N PRO A 223 -5.62 3.72 4.25
CA PRO A 223 -6.93 3.53 4.87
C PRO A 223 -7.49 4.79 5.54
N ALA A 224 -6.64 5.68 6.06
CA ALA A 224 -7.05 6.92 6.72
C ALA A 224 -7.18 8.13 5.79
N THR A 225 -7.02 7.98 4.46
CA THR A 225 -7.10 9.07 3.48
C THR A 225 -8.36 9.92 3.63
N ALA A 226 -9.52 9.28 3.82
CA ALA A 226 -10.79 9.99 4.01
C ALA A 226 -10.81 10.84 5.28
N LEU A 227 -10.15 10.40 6.36
CA LEU A 227 -10.04 11.17 7.61
C LEU A 227 -9.13 12.40 7.40
N ILE A 228 -8.02 12.24 6.71
CA ILE A 228 -7.08 13.33 6.42
C ILE A 228 -7.80 14.44 5.66
N TYR A 229 -8.46 14.10 4.55
CA TYR A 229 -9.14 15.11 3.74
C TYR A 229 -10.40 15.65 4.39
N LEU A 230 -11.10 14.86 5.23
CA LEU A 230 -12.19 15.38 6.05
C LEU A 230 -11.71 16.49 6.99
N ILE A 231 -10.55 16.29 7.66
CA ILE A 231 -9.94 17.27 8.55
C ILE A 231 -9.51 18.51 7.77
N VAL A 232 -8.87 18.36 6.61
CA VAL A 232 -8.45 19.46 5.74
C VAL A 232 -9.66 20.30 5.32
N VAL A 233 -10.71 19.65 4.77
CA VAL A 233 -11.91 20.34 4.29
C VAL A 233 -12.64 21.05 5.43
N GLN A 234 -12.75 20.44 6.59
CA GLN A 234 -13.40 21.07 7.74
C GLN A 234 -12.57 22.24 8.28
N SER A 235 -11.24 22.14 8.31
CA SER A 235 -10.35 23.25 8.62
C SER A 235 -10.56 24.41 7.65
N MET A 236 -10.60 24.13 6.35
CA MET A 236 -10.90 25.13 5.32
C MET A 236 -12.27 25.78 5.50
N ARG A 237 -13.30 25.02 5.91
CA ARG A 237 -14.63 25.58 6.20
C ARG A 237 -14.63 26.57 7.35
N HIS A 238 -13.85 26.32 8.41
CA HIS A 238 -13.72 27.28 9.50
C HIS A 238 -13.00 28.56 9.06
N ILE A 239 -11.97 28.46 8.23
CA ILE A 239 -11.29 29.64 7.66
C ILE A 239 -12.23 30.39 6.72
N PHE A 240 -13.00 29.66 5.89
CA PHE A 240 -13.89 30.28 4.88
C PHE A 240 -14.86 31.30 5.47
N THR A 241 -15.34 31.07 6.70
CA THR A 241 -16.26 31.98 7.39
C THR A 241 -15.57 33.17 8.06
N PHE A 242 -14.23 33.21 8.06
CA PHE A 242 -13.48 34.27 8.72
C PHE A 242 -13.59 35.61 7.96
N GLN A 243 -13.92 36.68 8.70
CA GLN A 243 -14.02 38.04 8.18
C GLN A 243 -13.02 38.95 8.91
N TRP A 244 -12.34 39.79 8.16
CA TRP A 244 -11.47 40.85 8.67
C TRP A 244 -11.98 42.20 8.23
N LYS A 245 -12.28 43.09 9.15
CA LYS A 245 -12.86 44.43 8.86
C LYS A 245 -14.08 44.34 7.90
N ARG A 246 -15.01 43.41 8.14
CA ARG A 246 -16.20 43.10 7.30
C ARG A 246 -15.87 42.59 5.88
N LYS A 247 -14.62 42.34 5.55
CA LYS A 247 -14.22 41.75 4.25
C LYS A 247 -14.10 40.23 4.39
N PRO A 248 -14.55 39.44 3.40
CA PRO A 248 -14.53 37.97 3.46
C PRO A 248 -13.12 37.43 3.11
N VAL A 249 -12.12 37.77 3.92
CA VAL A 249 -10.71 37.41 3.72
C VAL A 249 -10.54 35.89 3.73
N GLY A 250 -11.22 35.19 4.61
CA GLY A 250 -11.15 33.71 4.68
C GLY A 250 -11.66 33.04 3.40
N ALA A 251 -12.74 33.54 2.81
CA ALA A 251 -13.27 33.01 1.56
C ALA A 251 -12.28 33.25 0.38
N ALA A 252 -11.66 34.45 0.30
CA ALA A 252 -10.64 34.73 -0.70
C ALA A 252 -9.43 33.81 -0.53
N TRP A 253 -8.95 33.63 0.71
CA TRP A 253 -7.85 32.72 1.03
C TRP A 253 -8.12 31.28 0.58
N ILE A 254 -9.25 30.69 0.94
CA ILE A 254 -9.58 29.32 0.58
C ILE A 254 -9.76 29.14 -0.94
N ARG A 255 -10.37 30.10 -1.63
CA ARG A 255 -10.47 30.09 -3.10
C ARG A 255 -9.07 30.08 -3.74
N SER A 256 -8.14 30.91 -3.24
CA SER A 256 -6.75 30.95 -3.75
C SER A 256 -6.04 29.61 -3.50
N VAL A 257 -6.12 29.03 -2.30
CA VAL A 257 -5.55 27.72 -1.98
C VAL A 257 -6.10 26.64 -2.91
N SER A 258 -7.44 26.62 -3.12
CA SER A 258 -8.08 25.65 -3.99
C SER A 258 -7.65 25.80 -5.45
N ALA A 259 -7.59 27.04 -5.95
CA ALA A 259 -7.16 27.34 -7.32
C ALA A 259 -5.70 26.94 -7.56
N VAL A 260 -4.79 27.28 -6.64
CA VAL A 260 -3.37 26.87 -6.72
C VAL A 260 -3.25 25.35 -6.71
N THR A 261 -3.95 24.67 -5.79
CA THR A 261 -3.93 23.19 -5.71
C THR A 261 -4.43 22.57 -7.01
N ALA A 262 -5.57 23.04 -7.54
CA ALA A 262 -6.11 22.56 -8.81
C ALA A 262 -5.15 22.81 -9.99
N GLY A 263 -4.52 23.98 -10.04
CA GLY A 263 -3.52 24.31 -11.05
C GLY A 263 -2.31 23.38 -11.00
N LEU A 264 -1.77 23.12 -9.81
CA LEU A 264 -0.63 22.20 -9.64
C LEU A 264 -1.00 20.75 -10.04
N VAL A 265 -2.21 20.30 -9.69
CA VAL A 265 -2.70 18.99 -10.12
C VAL A 265 -2.83 18.95 -11.65
N ALA A 266 -3.40 19.98 -12.27
CA ALA A 266 -3.53 20.06 -13.73
C ALA A 266 -2.16 20.02 -14.41
N VAL A 267 -1.18 20.79 -13.91
CA VAL A 267 0.20 20.77 -14.42
C VAL A 267 0.82 19.37 -14.28
N ALA A 268 0.68 18.72 -13.12
CA ALA A 268 1.21 17.38 -12.90
C ALA A 268 0.57 16.35 -13.87
N VAL A 269 -0.75 16.46 -14.10
CA VAL A 269 -1.45 15.61 -15.06
C VAL A 269 -0.96 15.85 -16.50
N LEU A 270 -0.84 17.11 -16.91
CA LEU A 270 -0.32 17.46 -18.24
C LEU A 270 1.12 16.98 -18.45
N GLN A 271 1.97 17.14 -17.43
CA GLN A 271 3.34 16.62 -17.49
C GLN A 271 3.36 15.10 -17.64
N SER A 272 2.48 14.36 -16.96
CA SER A 272 2.41 12.90 -17.09
C SER A 272 1.96 12.43 -18.49
N PHE A 273 1.20 13.24 -19.22
CA PHE A 273 0.87 12.97 -20.63
C PHE A 273 2.04 13.29 -21.58
N ASN A 274 2.79 14.35 -21.28
CA ASN A 274 3.90 14.78 -22.13
C ASN A 274 5.17 13.93 -21.95
N HIS A 275 5.34 13.29 -20.78
CA HIS A 275 6.48 12.45 -20.42
C HIS A 275 6.06 11.03 -20.01
N PRO A 276 5.36 10.28 -20.87
CA PRO A 276 4.90 8.92 -20.50
C PRO A 276 6.05 7.96 -20.22
N ALA A 277 7.23 8.20 -20.83
CA ALA A 277 8.41 7.33 -20.65
C ALA A 277 9.08 7.48 -19.28
N GLU A 278 8.94 8.61 -18.60
CA GLU A 278 9.50 8.81 -17.25
C GLU A 278 8.74 7.98 -16.18
N TRP A 279 7.48 7.64 -16.46
CA TRP A 279 6.65 6.81 -15.59
C TRP A 279 6.80 5.32 -15.87
N GLN A 280 7.22 4.97 -17.07
CA GLN A 280 7.58 3.63 -17.47
C GLN A 280 9.11 3.56 -17.42
N HIS A 281 9.66 2.81 -16.49
CA HIS A 281 11.09 2.55 -16.50
C HIS A 281 11.46 2.01 -17.88
N ALA A 282 12.45 2.61 -18.55
CA ALA A 282 12.88 2.18 -19.88
C ALA A 282 13.16 0.67 -19.95
N GLY A 283 13.54 0.07 -18.82
CA GLY A 283 13.67 -1.35 -18.63
C GLY A 283 12.37 -2.15 -18.83
N ASP A 284 11.22 -1.64 -18.41
CA ASP A 284 9.94 -2.37 -18.53
C ASP A 284 9.49 -2.47 -19.98
N LEU A 285 9.65 -1.38 -20.77
CA LEU A 285 9.37 -1.37 -22.20
C LEU A 285 10.31 -2.33 -22.94
N ARG A 286 11.59 -2.33 -22.56
CA ARG A 286 12.57 -3.21 -23.18
C ARG A 286 12.30 -4.68 -22.88
N ARG A 287 11.95 -5.00 -21.62
CA ARG A 287 11.51 -6.36 -21.26
C ARG A 287 10.28 -6.77 -22.07
N ALA A 288 9.29 -5.90 -22.23
CA ALA A 288 8.09 -6.17 -23.02
C ALA A 288 8.43 -6.47 -24.50
N GLN A 289 9.36 -5.74 -25.10
CA GLN A 289 9.86 -6.02 -26.47
C GLN A 289 10.51 -7.40 -26.56
N ILE A 290 11.38 -7.75 -25.59
CA ILE A 290 12.02 -9.07 -25.52
C ILE A 290 10.96 -10.17 -25.37
N VAL A 291 9.99 -10.00 -24.49
CA VAL A 291 8.87 -10.95 -24.35
C VAL A 291 8.10 -11.12 -25.65
N SER A 292 7.83 -10.04 -26.38
CA SER A 292 7.16 -10.09 -27.68
C SER A 292 7.98 -10.89 -28.71
N THR A 293 9.29 -10.67 -28.78
CA THR A 293 10.21 -11.41 -29.64
C THR A 293 10.21 -12.90 -29.33
N LEU A 294 10.32 -13.26 -28.03
CA LEU A 294 10.31 -14.65 -27.59
C LEU A 294 8.95 -15.35 -27.79
N ASN A 295 7.86 -14.60 -27.68
CA ASN A 295 6.53 -15.13 -27.95
C ASN A 295 6.32 -15.44 -29.46
N ALA A 296 6.97 -14.70 -30.34
CA ALA A 296 6.95 -14.95 -31.78
C ALA A 296 7.90 -16.10 -32.23
N ALA A 297 8.96 -16.34 -31.46
CA ALA A 297 9.93 -17.40 -31.74
C ALA A 297 9.36 -18.79 -31.42
N PRO A 298 9.78 -19.85 -32.17
CA PRO A 298 9.34 -21.23 -31.91
C PRO A 298 9.98 -21.78 -30.62
N GLY A 299 9.29 -22.76 -30.02
CA GLY A 299 9.80 -23.46 -28.84
C GLY A 299 9.57 -22.74 -27.51
N GLN A 300 10.19 -23.26 -26.48
CA GLN A 300 10.20 -22.72 -25.10
C GLN A 300 11.55 -22.08 -24.79
N HIS A 301 11.55 -21.04 -23.97
CA HIS A 301 12.71 -20.22 -23.70
C HIS A 301 12.99 -20.11 -22.20
N LEU A 302 14.28 -20.09 -21.85
CA LEU A 302 14.80 -19.75 -20.53
C LEU A 302 15.67 -18.49 -20.68
N VAL A 303 15.35 -17.43 -19.95
CA VAL A 303 16.13 -16.19 -19.95
C VAL A 303 16.84 -16.04 -18.63
N ILE A 304 18.15 -16.07 -18.62
CA ILE A 304 19.01 -15.83 -17.46
C ILE A 304 19.33 -14.35 -17.42
N VAL A 305 18.97 -13.70 -16.33
CA VAL A 305 19.12 -12.25 -16.13
C VAL A 305 20.34 -12.00 -15.27
N GLU A 306 21.36 -11.39 -15.86
CA GLU A 306 22.54 -10.89 -15.18
C GLU A 306 22.26 -9.52 -14.57
N ASP A 307 22.09 -9.46 -13.25
CA ASP A 307 21.83 -8.24 -12.49
C ASP A 307 22.94 -8.05 -11.44
N ARG A 308 24.02 -7.35 -11.84
CA ARG A 308 25.20 -7.14 -11.00
C ARG A 308 25.07 -5.87 -10.15
N PRO A 309 25.69 -5.81 -8.96
CA PRO A 309 25.75 -4.58 -8.16
C PRO A 309 26.40 -3.40 -8.92
N PRO A 310 25.93 -2.14 -8.71
CA PRO A 310 24.81 -1.76 -7.86
C PRO A 310 23.46 -2.14 -8.49
N PHE A 311 22.61 -2.82 -7.70
CA PHE A 311 21.26 -3.21 -8.15
C PHE A 311 20.36 -1.98 -8.31
N GLY A 312 20.32 -1.39 -9.49
CA GLY A 312 19.60 -0.15 -9.78
C GLY A 312 18.42 -0.30 -10.74
N HIS A 313 18.29 -1.45 -11.39
CA HIS A 313 17.25 -1.69 -12.39
C HIS A 313 16.00 -2.32 -11.78
N GLY A 314 14.84 -2.07 -12.39
CA GLY A 314 13.58 -2.70 -12.02
C GLY A 314 13.66 -4.23 -12.04
N GLU A 315 12.72 -4.90 -11.34
CA GLU A 315 12.68 -6.36 -11.31
C GLU A 315 12.29 -6.94 -12.67
N TRP A 316 13.19 -7.73 -13.26
CA TRP A 316 12.94 -8.41 -14.54
C TRP A 316 12.57 -9.88 -14.36
N VAL A 317 12.94 -10.49 -13.23
CA VAL A 317 12.68 -11.90 -12.96
C VAL A 317 11.32 -12.06 -12.28
N TYR A 318 10.29 -12.14 -13.08
CA TYR A 318 8.95 -12.54 -12.64
C TYR A 318 8.31 -13.44 -13.68
N ASN A 319 7.62 -14.46 -13.22
CA ASN A 319 7.03 -15.53 -14.01
C ASN A 319 5.53 -15.65 -13.75
N ARG A 320 4.85 -16.42 -14.59
CA ARG A 320 3.48 -16.87 -14.34
C ARG A 320 3.45 -17.84 -13.16
N ALA A 321 2.27 -18.04 -12.57
CA ALA A 321 2.10 -19.00 -11.48
C ALA A 321 2.48 -20.44 -11.87
N ASP A 322 2.15 -20.84 -13.09
CA ASP A 322 2.62 -22.09 -13.68
C ASP A 322 3.90 -21.79 -14.50
N ILE A 323 5.04 -22.02 -13.84
CA ILE A 323 6.37 -21.74 -14.40
C ILE A 323 6.70 -22.78 -15.50
N ASP A 324 6.45 -24.05 -15.24
CA ASP A 324 6.91 -25.15 -16.08
C ASP A 324 6.21 -25.18 -17.44
N SER A 325 4.92 -24.84 -17.50
CA SER A 325 4.19 -24.75 -18.77
C SER A 325 4.43 -23.43 -19.51
N SER A 326 5.06 -22.44 -18.89
CA SER A 326 5.26 -21.11 -19.48
C SER A 326 6.17 -21.17 -20.71
N LYS A 327 5.79 -20.47 -21.79
CA LYS A 327 6.61 -20.38 -23.01
C LYS A 327 7.99 -19.77 -22.72
N THR A 328 8.05 -18.75 -21.85
CA THR A 328 9.27 -18.08 -21.42
C THR A 328 9.38 -18.10 -19.90
N VAL A 329 10.48 -18.62 -19.39
CA VAL A 329 10.84 -18.59 -17.98
C VAL A 329 12.00 -17.61 -17.78
N TRP A 330 11.90 -16.77 -16.75
CA TRP A 330 12.93 -15.81 -16.38
C TRP A 330 13.58 -16.26 -15.08
N ALA A 331 14.91 -16.32 -15.06
CA ALA A 331 15.69 -16.71 -13.89
C ALA A 331 16.84 -15.71 -13.65
N ARG A 332 17.29 -15.59 -12.40
CA ARG A 332 18.48 -14.80 -12.09
C ARG A 332 19.73 -15.61 -12.38
N ASP A 333 20.74 -14.94 -12.87
CA ASP A 333 22.09 -15.47 -12.88
C ASP A 333 22.58 -15.72 -11.44
N MET A 334 22.92 -16.96 -11.14
CA MET A 334 23.41 -17.40 -9.85
C MET A 334 24.88 -17.81 -9.92
N GLY A 335 25.51 -17.59 -11.07
CA GLY A 335 26.84 -18.06 -11.41
C GLY A 335 26.85 -19.48 -12.01
N PRO A 336 27.96 -19.88 -12.69
CA PRO A 336 28.02 -21.08 -13.52
C PRO A 336 27.58 -22.34 -12.78
N GLU A 337 28.10 -22.57 -11.58
CA GLU A 337 27.84 -23.78 -10.81
C GLU A 337 26.35 -23.95 -10.44
N LYS A 338 25.69 -22.87 -10.03
CA LYS A 338 24.26 -22.93 -9.66
C LYS A 338 23.33 -22.89 -10.85
N ASN A 339 23.78 -22.27 -11.96
CA ASN A 339 22.99 -22.26 -13.18
C ASN A 339 22.88 -23.66 -13.81
N LYS A 340 23.83 -24.58 -13.55
CA LYS A 340 23.75 -25.97 -14.03
C LYS A 340 22.46 -26.66 -13.58
N GLU A 341 22.08 -26.53 -12.30
CA GLU A 341 20.83 -27.10 -11.79
C GLU A 341 19.61 -26.57 -12.54
N LEU A 342 19.62 -25.27 -12.87
CA LEU A 342 18.56 -24.62 -13.61
C LEU A 342 18.48 -25.09 -15.07
N LEU A 343 19.64 -25.23 -15.72
CA LEU A 343 19.77 -25.71 -17.11
C LEU A 343 19.36 -27.17 -17.23
N GLU A 344 19.74 -28.00 -16.28
CA GLU A 344 19.33 -29.41 -16.20
C GLU A 344 17.81 -29.55 -16.02
N TYR A 345 17.21 -28.72 -15.13
CA TYR A 345 15.77 -28.74 -14.92
C TYR A 345 15.00 -28.33 -16.19
N PHE A 346 15.44 -27.30 -16.89
CA PHE A 346 14.82 -26.77 -18.10
C PHE A 346 15.53 -27.22 -19.40
N HIS A 347 16.04 -28.43 -19.46
CA HIS A 347 16.88 -28.98 -20.55
C HIS A 347 16.27 -28.92 -21.97
N GLY A 348 14.97 -28.74 -22.11
CA GLY A 348 14.31 -28.64 -23.43
C GLY A 348 14.12 -27.20 -23.93
N ARG A 349 14.66 -26.18 -23.25
CA ARG A 349 14.44 -24.77 -23.60
C ARG A 349 15.64 -24.14 -24.27
N THR A 350 15.39 -23.23 -25.21
CA THR A 350 16.45 -22.36 -25.74
C THR A 350 16.87 -21.38 -24.68
N VAL A 351 18.16 -21.34 -24.33
CA VAL A 351 18.67 -20.53 -23.22
C VAL A 351 19.25 -19.22 -23.75
N TRP A 352 18.86 -18.13 -23.09
CA TRP A 352 19.25 -16.77 -23.40
C TRP A 352 19.84 -16.09 -22.17
N ALA A 353 20.75 -15.14 -22.39
CA ALA A 353 21.25 -14.22 -21.39
C ALA A 353 20.81 -12.79 -21.68
N VAL A 354 20.53 -12.03 -20.62
CA VAL A 354 20.27 -10.58 -20.67
C VAL A 354 21.04 -9.92 -19.54
N ASN A 355 21.91 -8.96 -19.90
CA ASN A 355 22.64 -8.18 -18.89
C ASN A 355 21.95 -6.83 -18.66
N LEU A 356 21.52 -6.57 -17.41
CA LEU A 356 20.86 -5.33 -17.04
C LEU A 356 21.83 -4.16 -16.83
N ALA A 357 23.13 -4.40 -16.77
CA ALA A 357 24.14 -3.35 -16.74
C ALA A 357 24.37 -2.69 -18.12
N ASP A 358 23.90 -3.32 -19.20
CA ASP A 358 23.98 -2.73 -20.53
C ASP A 358 23.05 -1.50 -20.61
N SER A 359 23.49 -0.45 -21.31
CA SER A 359 22.65 0.73 -21.58
C SER A 359 21.36 0.38 -22.34
N LEU A 360 21.40 -0.67 -23.15
CA LEU A 360 20.25 -1.24 -23.84
C LEU A 360 20.30 -2.77 -23.72
N PRO A 361 19.65 -3.36 -22.71
CA PRO A 361 19.62 -4.81 -22.51
C PRO A 361 19.12 -5.57 -23.75
N ARG A 362 19.86 -6.59 -24.20
CA ARG A 362 19.54 -7.40 -25.39
C ARG A 362 19.62 -8.88 -25.07
N LEU A 363 18.82 -9.66 -25.78
CA LEU A 363 18.96 -11.13 -25.79
C LEU A 363 20.29 -11.52 -26.44
N ARG A 364 21.03 -12.35 -25.76
CA ARG A 364 22.23 -13.02 -26.26
C ARG A 364 22.05 -14.53 -26.07
N GLY A 365 22.62 -15.36 -26.95
CA GLY A 365 22.70 -16.79 -26.66
C GLY A 365 23.46 -16.99 -25.34
N TYR A 366 22.93 -17.83 -24.47
CA TYR A 366 23.68 -18.21 -23.27
C TYR A 366 24.83 -19.12 -23.67
N SER A 367 26.05 -18.68 -23.43
CA SER A 367 27.27 -19.53 -23.51
C SER A 367 27.68 -19.88 -22.09
N GLU A 368 27.76 -21.15 -21.76
CA GLU A 368 28.43 -21.58 -20.53
C GLU A 368 29.86 -21.03 -20.55
N PRO A 369 30.30 -20.33 -19.50
CA PRO A 369 31.66 -19.82 -19.41
C PRO A 369 32.69 -20.95 -19.25
#